data_b9d0ff7a7608ff8352742477068fa808
#
_entry.id   b9d0ff7a7608ff8352742477068fa808
#
_cell.length_a   1.000
_cell.length_b   1.000
_cell.length_c   1.000
_cell.angle_alpha   90.00
_cell.angle_beta   90.00
_cell.angle_gamma   90.00
#
_symmetry.space_group_name_H-M   'P 1'
#
loop_
_entity.id
_entity.type
_entity.pdbx_description
1 polymer ?
#
loop_
_entity_poly.entity_id
_entity_poly.type
_entity_poly.pdbx_seq_one_letter_code
_entity_poly.pdbx_strand_id
1 'polypeptide(L)'
;MAASLSLLTFQLTGCGASSAVERCIPPEATAAGGSELAGVYRGKHDAEGVSLTLSLTPGQNGGTLTAENWPTGNYYRAELGATFKGSGTWEIDTPSNPNDHPLVHLYFTQPHDWMSGDTIDRLSVAMDSTMTVLYENSDLDTCPDFRLDLTKTN
;
A
#
# COMPACT_ATOMS: atom_id res chain seq x y z
N MET A 1 47.90 48.08 8.67
CA MET A 1 47.12 47.57 7.53
C MET A 1 46.65 46.20 7.92
N ALA A 2 45.38 46.07 8.29
CA ALA A 2 44.78 44.78 8.68
C ALA A 2 43.83 44.36 7.54
N ALA A 3 44.12 43.25 6.91
CA ALA A 3 43.29 42.66 5.86
C ALA A 3 42.29 41.67 6.51
N SER A 4 41.00 42.02 6.43
CA SER A 4 39.90 41.15 6.84
C SER A 4 39.57 40.17 5.72
N LEU A 5 39.73 38.88 6.02
CA LEU A 5 39.33 37.79 5.11
C LEU A 5 37.90 37.38 5.45
N SER A 6 36.96 37.74 4.57
CA SER A 6 35.55 37.31 4.69
C SER A 6 35.41 35.90 4.13
N LEU A 7 35.11 34.93 4.97
CA LEU A 7 34.69 33.59 4.53
C LEU A 7 33.22 33.64 4.07
N LEU A 8 32.98 33.43 2.79
CA LEU A 8 31.64 33.14 2.25
C LEU A 8 31.35 31.65 2.50
N THR A 9 30.46 31.38 3.43
CA THR A 9 29.86 30.04 3.58
C THR A 9 28.76 29.87 2.56
N PHE A 10 29.02 29.05 1.54
CA PHE A 10 27.97 28.58 0.62
C PHE A 10 27.10 27.56 1.37
N GLN A 11 25.88 27.95 1.69
CA GLN A 11 24.86 27.00 2.13
C GLN A 11 24.30 26.29 0.88
N LEU A 12 24.69 25.04 0.66
CA LEU A 12 24.04 24.14 -0.27
C LEU A 12 22.68 23.78 0.31
N THR A 13 21.63 24.52 -0.02
CA THR A 13 20.25 24.07 0.15
C THR A 13 20.03 22.93 -0.84
N GLY A 14 20.18 21.69 -0.36
CA GLY A 14 19.76 20.53 -1.12
C GLY A 14 18.26 20.59 -1.32
N CYS A 15 17.82 20.88 -2.55
CA CYS A 15 16.46 20.61 -2.98
C CYS A 15 16.28 19.09 -2.92
N GLY A 16 15.71 18.57 -1.82
CA GLY A 16 15.13 17.26 -1.80
C GLY A 16 13.95 17.26 -2.78
N ALA A 17 14.16 16.73 -3.97
CA ALA A 17 13.06 16.47 -4.89
C ALA A 17 12.23 15.34 -4.25
N SER A 18 11.08 15.69 -3.64
CA SER A 18 10.10 14.69 -3.25
C SER A 18 9.66 13.93 -4.49
N SER A 19 9.60 12.61 -4.42
CA SER A 19 9.11 11.78 -5.53
C SER A 19 7.68 12.19 -5.89
N ALA A 20 7.24 11.94 -7.13
CA ALA A 20 5.87 12.22 -7.54
C ALA A 20 4.86 11.47 -6.65
N VAL A 21 5.20 10.27 -6.23
CA VAL A 21 4.41 9.42 -5.34
C VAL A 21 4.14 10.09 -3.98
N GLU A 22 5.13 10.71 -3.35
CA GLU A 22 4.99 11.40 -2.05
C GLU A 22 3.98 12.56 -2.08
N ARG A 23 3.59 13.04 -3.23
CA ARG A 23 2.54 14.07 -3.39
C ARG A 23 1.13 13.48 -3.45
N CYS A 24 1.01 12.20 -3.71
CA CYS A 24 -0.27 11.51 -3.94
C CYS A 24 -0.74 10.71 -2.73
N ILE A 25 0.20 10.20 -1.95
CA ILE A 25 -0.04 9.34 -0.79
C ILE A 25 0.81 9.81 0.39
N PRO A 26 0.49 9.41 1.63
CA PRO A 26 1.37 9.61 2.78
C PRO A 26 2.76 8.99 2.55
N PRO A 27 3.76 9.32 3.39
CA PRO A 27 5.04 8.63 3.35
C PRO A 27 4.87 7.11 3.50
N GLU A 28 5.74 6.34 2.83
CA GLU A 28 5.80 4.90 3.04
C GLU A 28 6.05 4.58 4.51
N ALA A 29 5.32 3.59 5.01
CA ALA A 29 5.47 3.15 6.39
C ALA A 29 6.82 2.44 6.57
N THR A 30 7.55 2.77 7.62
CA THR A 30 8.76 2.03 8.01
C THR A 30 8.45 0.84 8.89
N ALA A 31 7.26 0.83 9.50
CA ALA A 31 6.70 -0.27 10.27
C ALA A 31 5.17 -0.17 10.22
N ALA A 32 4.48 -1.29 10.30
CA ALA A 32 3.03 -1.35 10.41
C ALA A 32 2.62 -2.54 11.28
N GLY A 33 1.63 -2.33 12.13
CA GLY A 33 1.04 -3.39 12.97
C GLY A 33 -0.33 -3.83 12.42
N GLY A 34 -0.72 -5.08 12.69
CA GLY A 34 -2.00 -5.60 12.23
C GLY A 34 -3.21 -4.78 12.67
N SER A 35 -3.16 -4.20 13.88
CA SER A 35 -4.23 -3.33 14.40
C SER A 35 -4.35 -1.98 13.69
N GLU A 36 -3.26 -1.49 13.07
CA GLU A 36 -3.25 -0.24 12.31
C GLU A 36 -3.80 -0.44 10.90
N LEU A 37 -3.66 -1.68 10.39
CA LEU A 37 -4.07 -2.05 9.04
C LEU A 37 -5.46 -2.72 8.99
N ALA A 38 -5.98 -3.22 10.11
CA ALA A 38 -7.32 -3.81 10.13
C ALA A 38 -8.39 -2.73 9.89
N GLY A 39 -9.34 -3.01 9.00
CA GLY A 39 -10.42 -2.08 8.68
C GLY A 39 -10.99 -2.25 7.29
N VAL A 40 -11.81 -1.31 6.86
CA VAL A 40 -12.44 -1.28 5.55
C VAL A 40 -11.73 -0.26 4.66
N TYR A 41 -11.26 -0.72 3.53
CA TYR A 41 -10.59 0.09 2.51
C TYR A 41 -11.51 0.33 1.32
N ARG A 42 -11.40 1.50 0.70
CA ARG A 42 -12.13 1.88 -0.51
C ARG A 42 -11.16 2.32 -1.60
N GLY A 43 -11.39 1.79 -2.78
CA GLY A 43 -10.58 2.09 -3.94
C GLY A 43 -10.71 3.53 -4.44
N LYS A 44 -9.62 4.03 -4.99
CA LYS A 44 -9.47 5.33 -5.66
C LYS A 44 -8.83 5.13 -7.02
N HIS A 45 -9.07 6.08 -7.92
CA HIS A 45 -8.54 6.04 -9.29
C HIS A 45 -8.91 4.74 -10.00
N ASP A 46 -7.98 3.97 -10.53
CA ASP A 46 -8.25 2.72 -11.23
C ASP A 46 -8.82 1.61 -10.32
N ALA A 47 -8.69 1.78 -9.00
CA ALA A 47 -9.34 0.93 -8.01
C ALA A 47 -10.76 1.39 -7.64
N GLU A 48 -11.36 2.39 -8.33
CA GLU A 48 -12.70 2.88 -7.98
C GLU A 48 -13.73 1.75 -8.02
N GLY A 49 -14.54 1.68 -6.97
CA GLY A 49 -15.52 0.60 -6.77
C GLY A 49 -14.97 -0.64 -6.06
N VAL A 50 -13.65 -0.77 -5.92
CA VAL A 50 -13.03 -1.85 -5.13
C VAL A 50 -13.28 -1.61 -3.64
N SER A 51 -13.54 -2.67 -2.91
CA SER A 51 -13.58 -2.67 -1.44
C SER A 51 -12.78 -3.85 -0.91
N LEU A 52 -11.94 -3.59 0.10
CA LEU A 52 -11.19 -4.60 0.85
C LEU A 52 -11.49 -4.44 2.34
N THR A 53 -11.83 -5.53 2.99
CA THR A 53 -11.96 -5.58 4.46
C THR A 53 -10.90 -6.49 5.03
N LEU A 54 -10.07 -5.97 5.93
CA LEU A 54 -9.06 -6.71 6.68
C LEU A 54 -9.53 -6.85 8.12
N SER A 55 -9.74 -8.08 8.59
CA SER A 55 -10.12 -8.39 9.98
C SER A 55 -8.94 -9.03 10.69
N LEU A 56 -8.55 -8.47 11.83
CA LEU A 56 -7.42 -8.96 12.61
C LEU A 56 -7.76 -10.22 13.37
N THR A 57 -6.88 -11.20 13.35
CA THR A 57 -6.93 -12.34 14.27
C THR A 57 -6.20 -11.96 15.57
N PRO A 58 -6.83 -12.11 16.75
CA PRO A 58 -6.20 -11.73 18.00
C PRO A 58 -4.83 -12.41 18.21
N GLY A 59 -3.83 -11.61 18.56
CA GLY A 59 -2.46 -12.07 18.80
C GLY A 59 -1.63 -12.36 17.55
N GLN A 60 -2.11 -12.00 16.35
CA GLN A 60 -1.41 -12.15 15.08
C GLN A 60 -1.22 -10.79 14.38
N ASN A 61 -0.24 -10.73 13.46
CA ASN A 61 -0.05 -9.58 12.55
C ASN A 61 -0.76 -9.81 11.21
N GLY A 62 -1.98 -10.37 11.24
CA GLY A 62 -2.76 -10.72 10.09
C GLY A 62 -4.12 -11.26 10.48
N GLY A 63 -4.85 -11.82 9.53
CA GLY A 63 -6.17 -12.35 9.80
C GLY A 63 -6.94 -12.74 8.55
N THR A 64 -8.24 -12.47 8.51
CA THR A 64 -9.10 -12.77 7.37
C THR A 64 -9.33 -11.55 6.49
N LEU A 65 -9.52 -11.77 5.20
CA LEU A 65 -9.89 -10.73 4.25
C LEU A 65 -11.19 -11.06 3.52
N THR A 66 -11.89 -10.01 3.10
CA THR A 66 -12.93 -10.06 2.06
C THR A 66 -12.74 -8.92 1.09
N ALA A 67 -12.96 -9.18 -0.20
CA ALA A 67 -12.83 -8.19 -1.26
C ALA A 67 -14.04 -8.22 -2.19
N GLU A 68 -14.44 -7.05 -2.67
CA GLU A 68 -15.50 -6.85 -3.65
C GLU A 68 -14.92 -6.10 -4.85
N ASN A 69 -15.31 -6.51 -6.06
CA ASN A 69 -14.83 -5.95 -7.33
C ASN A 69 -13.30 -5.95 -7.46
N TRP A 70 -12.64 -6.96 -6.87
CA TRP A 70 -11.18 -7.09 -6.95
C TRP A 70 -10.75 -7.42 -8.38
N PRO A 71 -9.68 -6.82 -8.90
CA PRO A 71 -9.26 -7.07 -10.28
C PRO A 71 -8.86 -8.53 -10.49
N THR A 72 -9.37 -9.13 -11.56
CA THR A 72 -8.99 -10.48 -11.96
C THR A 72 -7.76 -10.40 -12.85
N GLY A 73 -6.76 -11.21 -12.58
CA GLY A 73 -5.61 -11.38 -13.45
C GLY A 73 -5.95 -12.09 -14.76
N ASN A 74 -4.95 -12.29 -15.57
CA ASN A 74 -5.17 -12.79 -16.93
C ASN A 74 -5.64 -14.24 -16.98
N TYR A 75 -5.22 -15.07 -16.03
CA TYR A 75 -5.52 -16.50 -16.03
C TYR A 75 -7.01 -16.79 -15.83
N TYR A 76 -7.62 -16.15 -14.82
CA TYR A 76 -9.03 -16.37 -14.48
C TYR A 76 -10.00 -15.40 -15.14
N ARG A 77 -9.52 -14.44 -15.92
CA ARG A 77 -10.38 -13.40 -16.52
C ARG A 77 -11.48 -13.95 -17.44
N ALA A 78 -11.20 -15.04 -18.14
CA ALA A 78 -12.19 -15.67 -19.03
C ALA A 78 -13.36 -16.32 -18.25
N GLU A 79 -13.09 -16.77 -17.01
CA GLU A 79 -14.06 -17.43 -16.14
C GLU A 79 -14.80 -16.44 -15.24
N LEU A 80 -14.09 -15.53 -14.59
CA LEU A 80 -14.61 -14.64 -13.55
C LEU A 80 -14.97 -13.24 -14.06
N GLY A 81 -14.56 -12.88 -15.28
CA GLY A 81 -14.68 -11.52 -15.78
C GLY A 81 -13.54 -10.60 -15.33
N ALA A 82 -13.73 -9.29 -15.45
CA ALA A 82 -12.69 -8.29 -15.13
C ALA A 82 -12.41 -8.16 -13.62
N THR A 83 -13.40 -8.48 -12.80
CA THR A 83 -13.32 -8.39 -11.34
C THR A 83 -13.99 -9.60 -10.69
N PHE A 84 -13.62 -9.88 -9.45
CA PHE A 84 -14.23 -10.95 -8.66
C PHE A 84 -14.54 -10.49 -7.23
N LYS A 85 -15.38 -11.27 -6.56
CA LYS A 85 -15.58 -11.21 -5.11
C LYS A 85 -14.73 -12.31 -4.47
N GLY A 86 -13.87 -11.94 -3.52
CA GLY A 86 -12.92 -12.84 -2.92
C GLY A 86 -12.94 -12.86 -1.41
N SER A 87 -12.42 -13.95 -0.86
CA SER A 87 -12.09 -14.05 0.56
C SER A 87 -10.84 -14.90 0.77
N GLY A 88 -10.23 -14.77 1.95
CA GLY A 88 -9.01 -15.47 2.28
C GLY A 88 -8.39 -14.97 3.57
N THR A 89 -7.05 -14.97 3.61
CA THR A 89 -6.27 -14.46 4.73
C THR A 89 -5.31 -13.39 4.28
N TRP A 90 -4.84 -12.59 5.22
CA TRP A 90 -3.81 -11.59 5.00
C TRP A 90 -2.77 -11.62 6.10
N GLU A 91 -1.56 -11.20 5.78
CA GLU A 91 -0.48 -11.01 6.75
C GLU A 91 0.39 -9.82 6.35
N ILE A 92 1.20 -9.35 7.29
CA ILE A 92 2.21 -8.34 7.05
C ILE A 92 3.53 -9.06 6.81
N ASP A 93 4.07 -8.91 5.60
CA ASP A 93 5.45 -9.29 5.30
C ASP A 93 6.38 -8.27 5.97
N THR A 94 7.03 -8.70 7.05
CA THR A 94 8.02 -7.86 7.73
C THR A 94 9.33 -7.97 6.97
N PRO A 95 9.86 -6.85 6.46
CA PRO A 95 11.11 -6.87 5.71
C PRO A 95 12.27 -7.37 6.58
N SER A 96 13.11 -8.21 6.00
CA SER A 96 14.35 -8.65 6.64
C SER A 96 15.46 -7.60 6.57
N ASN A 97 15.30 -6.59 5.74
CA ASN A 97 16.25 -5.49 5.51
C ASN A 97 15.69 -4.20 6.11
N PRO A 98 16.45 -3.42 6.91
CA PRO A 98 15.95 -2.20 7.56
C PRO A 98 15.58 -1.07 6.56
N ASN A 99 15.98 -1.20 5.29
CA ASN A 99 15.64 -0.24 4.24
C ASN A 99 14.40 -0.63 3.43
N ASP A 100 13.86 -1.83 3.64
CA ASP A 100 12.65 -2.28 2.97
C ASP A 100 11.42 -1.84 3.76
N HIS A 101 10.28 -1.73 3.07
CA HIS A 101 9.02 -1.30 3.66
C HIS A 101 8.09 -2.51 3.87
N PRO A 102 7.20 -2.49 4.89
CA PRO A 102 6.25 -3.56 5.11
C PRO A 102 5.27 -3.66 3.93
N LEU A 103 4.96 -4.89 3.55
CA LEU A 103 3.95 -5.20 2.55
C LEU A 103 2.78 -5.92 3.21
N VAL A 104 1.57 -5.67 2.74
CA VAL A 104 0.40 -6.51 3.04
C VAL A 104 0.30 -7.57 1.97
N HIS A 105 0.40 -8.84 2.36
CA HIS A 105 0.21 -9.97 1.48
C HIS A 105 -1.20 -10.54 1.64
N LEU A 106 -1.91 -10.70 0.53
CA LEU A 106 -3.28 -11.18 0.44
C LEU A 106 -3.29 -12.59 -0.14
N TYR A 107 -3.80 -13.55 0.61
CA TYR A 107 -3.93 -14.94 0.19
C TYR A 107 -5.41 -15.22 -0.08
N PHE A 108 -5.85 -15.08 -1.33
CA PHE A 108 -7.21 -15.43 -1.73
C PHE A 108 -7.38 -16.94 -1.80
N THR A 109 -8.41 -17.47 -1.13
CA THR A 109 -8.83 -18.86 -1.17
C THR A 109 -10.18 -19.06 -1.84
N GLN A 110 -10.90 -17.97 -2.10
CA GLN A 110 -12.16 -17.95 -2.83
C GLN A 110 -12.13 -16.82 -3.88
N PRO A 111 -12.67 -17.04 -5.10
CA PRO A 111 -13.39 -18.24 -5.57
C PRO A 111 -12.48 -19.46 -5.84
N HIS A 112 -11.17 -19.29 -5.95
CA HIS A 112 -10.19 -20.35 -6.17
C HIS A 112 -8.95 -20.17 -5.29
N ASP A 113 -8.34 -21.28 -4.85
CA ASP A 113 -7.14 -21.28 -3.99
C ASP A 113 -5.89 -20.66 -4.67
N TRP A 114 -5.88 -20.58 -6.02
CA TRP A 114 -4.76 -20.08 -6.79
C TRP A 114 -4.94 -18.64 -7.29
N MET A 115 -5.90 -17.89 -6.74
CA MET A 115 -6.11 -16.48 -7.12
C MET A 115 -4.91 -15.61 -6.79
N SER A 116 -4.22 -15.86 -5.68
CA SER A 116 -2.94 -15.23 -5.39
C SER A 116 -1.90 -15.60 -6.45
N GLY A 117 -1.19 -14.62 -6.96
CA GLY A 117 -0.27 -14.76 -8.11
C GLY A 117 -0.91 -14.56 -9.49
N ASP A 118 -2.25 -14.54 -9.61
CA ASP A 118 -2.97 -14.08 -10.81
C ASP A 118 -3.60 -12.71 -10.65
N THR A 119 -3.68 -12.20 -9.44
CA THR A 119 -4.27 -10.88 -9.11
C THR A 119 -3.26 -10.03 -8.35
N ILE A 120 -3.65 -8.80 -8.01
CA ILE A 120 -2.92 -7.97 -7.06
C ILE A 120 -3.02 -8.64 -5.70
N ASP A 121 -1.93 -9.19 -5.19
CA ASP A 121 -1.86 -9.91 -3.92
C ASP A 121 -0.84 -9.32 -2.93
N ARG A 122 -0.07 -8.31 -3.34
CA ARG A 122 0.89 -7.59 -2.50
C ARG A 122 0.70 -6.10 -2.63
N LEU A 123 0.53 -5.45 -1.50
CA LEU A 123 0.29 -4.01 -1.43
C LEU A 123 1.30 -3.36 -0.51
N SER A 124 1.89 -2.27 -0.97
CA SER A 124 2.71 -1.39 -0.16
C SER A 124 1.84 -0.61 0.83
N VAL A 125 2.43 -0.23 1.95
CA VAL A 125 1.77 0.52 3.02
C VAL A 125 2.33 1.93 3.09
N ALA A 126 1.46 2.92 2.97
CA ALA A 126 1.75 4.32 3.25
C ALA A 126 0.83 4.82 4.35
N MET A 127 1.38 5.51 5.36
CA MET A 127 0.57 5.98 6.48
C MET A 127 1.16 7.20 7.18
N ASP A 128 0.25 8.01 7.70
CA ASP A 128 0.54 9.10 8.63
C ASP A 128 -0.53 9.16 9.75
N SER A 129 -0.52 10.21 10.55
CA SER A 129 -1.50 10.39 11.64
C SER A 129 -2.96 10.52 11.16
N THR A 130 -3.19 10.79 9.89
CA THR A 130 -4.51 11.09 9.32
C THR A 130 -5.05 10.01 8.39
N MET A 131 -4.17 9.30 7.69
CA MET A 131 -4.51 8.40 6.60
C MET A 131 -3.64 7.14 6.60
N THR A 132 -4.26 6.02 6.27
CA THR A 132 -3.58 4.77 5.94
C THR A 132 -4.02 4.36 4.53
N VAL A 133 -3.05 4.04 3.69
CA VAL A 133 -3.23 3.70 2.28
C VAL A 133 -2.53 2.38 1.99
N LEU A 134 -3.21 1.48 1.30
CA LEU A 134 -2.63 0.32 0.64
C LEU A 134 -2.59 0.60 -0.86
N TYR A 135 -1.47 0.30 -1.50
CA TYR A 135 -1.32 0.63 -2.91
C TYR A 135 -0.38 -0.34 -3.64
N GLU A 136 -0.61 -0.48 -4.93
CA GLU A 136 0.35 -1.05 -5.87
C GLU A 136 0.87 0.07 -6.76
N ASN A 137 2.18 0.11 -6.95
CA ASN A 137 2.82 1.09 -7.81
C ASN A 137 3.80 0.41 -8.75
N SER A 138 3.50 0.47 -10.04
CA SER A 138 4.38 -0.03 -11.10
C SER A 138 5.37 1.03 -11.61
N ASP A 139 5.15 2.31 -11.29
CA ASP A 139 5.98 3.43 -11.73
C ASP A 139 6.15 4.45 -10.58
N LEU A 140 7.38 4.57 -10.07
CA LEU A 140 7.71 5.45 -8.95
C LEU A 140 7.63 6.95 -9.29
N ASP A 141 7.54 7.30 -10.57
CA ASP A 141 7.45 8.68 -11.03
C ASP A 141 6.00 9.18 -11.16
N THR A 142 5.01 8.30 -10.96
CA THR A 142 3.59 8.60 -11.04
C THR A 142 2.85 8.33 -9.72
N CYS A 143 1.63 8.87 -9.59
CA CYS A 143 0.73 8.47 -8.51
C CYS A 143 0.33 7.01 -8.69
N PRO A 144 0.17 6.23 -7.60
CA PRO A 144 -0.26 4.84 -7.70
C PRO A 144 -1.61 4.72 -8.41
N ASP A 145 -1.65 3.89 -9.45
CA ASP A 145 -2.88 3.62 -10.20
C ASP A 145 -3.87 2.85 -9.32
N PHE A 146 -3.42 1.80 -8.66
CA PHE A 146 -4.22 1.03 -7.72
C PHE A 146 -3.97 1.49 -6.28
N ARG A 147 -4.99 2.14 -5.70
CA ARG A 147 -4.92 2.72 -4.36
C ARG A 147 -6.19 2.46 -3.56
N LEU A 148 -6.03 2.07 -2.31
CA LEU A 148 -7.10 1.80 -1.35
C LEU A 148 -6.89 2.65 -0.10
N ASP A 149 -7.84 3.51 0.22
CA ASP A 149 -7.80 4.36 1.42
C ASP A 149 -8.59 3.69 2.56
N LEU A 150 -8.00 3.60 3.76
CA LEU A 150 -8.66 3.12 4.96
C LEU A 150 -9.81 4.08 5.35
N THR A 151 -11.01 3.52 5.40
CA THR A 151 -12.18 4.27 5.89
C THR A 151 -12.19 4.20 7.41
N LYS A 152 -11.93 5.34 8.08
CA LYS A 152 -12.09 5.43 9.53
C LYS A 152 -13.57 5.38 9.85
N THR A 153 -14.02 4.37 10.59
CA THR A 153 -15.36 4.34 11.19
C THR A 153 -15.32 5.28 12.38
N ASN A 154 -16.05 6.41 12.29
CA ASN A 154 -16.28 7.32 13.41
C ASN A 154 -17.16 6.66 14.47
#